data_dcba19d566ddb1c2efddd21c63a4e343
#
_entry.id   dcba19d566ddb1c2efddd21c63a4e343
#
_cell.length_a   1.000
_cell.length_b   1.000
_cell.length_c   1.000
_cell.angle_alpha   90.00
_cell.angle_beta   90.00
_cell.angle_gamma   90.00
#
_symmetry.space_group_name_H-M   'P 1'
#
loop_
_entity.id
_entity.type
_entity.pdbx_description
1 polymer ?
#
loop_
_entity_poly.entity_id
_entity_poly.type
_entity_poly.pdbx_seq_one_letter_code
_entity_poly.pdbx_strand_id
1 'polypeptide(L)'
;MKISVDNGSGKYETVWSRKPNWQTPVYKRTFAADRSYYFGRKRRKIEKAPEVNLNPGIEYIFLEKDVANGIALKIEFNFALLHGQKQIDAIGISNSALPIQPTINEISFSDKIQEVEVVPLKGFYPSSPVISTDGKKLIFSSLSDEKEEVFICQKGSNGKWSNPTKEETLSQNSYYNYIEHYGSDFILKGGIGYDKGTQESGYEILKLQSEHYQSQGALKIAAYNNYDETSEATISSDGTILILGIETDFTHGGSDLYFSKKKEDGTYGFLQNMGKMINSAADEGMPQLLSDNKTIVFSTNGFSGYGEYDIYVSYRLDETWKNWSEPQNLGKKINSNDFDGLPFYDERDEKLYFIQAIDGIQYLKQVTIPKSDLMKN
;
A
#
# COMPACT_ATOMS: atom_id res chain seq x y z
N MET A 1 27.97 0.99 -8.38
CA MET A 1 27.57 2.18 -9.14
C MET A 1 28.79 3.03 -9.40
N LYS A 2 28.86 3.68 -10.54
CA LYS A 2 29.94 4.57 -10.94
C LYS A 2 29.38 5.81 -11.62
N ILE A 3 29.86 6.97 -11.24
CA ILE A 3 29.46 8.25 -11.84
C ILE A 3 30.68 8.84 -12.55
N SER A 4 30.50 9.21 -13.79
CA SER A 4 31.51 9.83 -14.63
C SER A 4 30.97 11.09 -15.30
N VAL A 5 31.77 12.09 -15.51
CA VAL A 5 31.41 13.39 -16.11
C VAL A 5 32.27 13.67 -17.31
N ASP A 6 31.68 14.19 -18.37
CA ASP A 6 32.36 14.81 -19.50
C ASP A 6 32.33 16.34 -19.34
N ASN A 7 33.47 16.96 -19.35
CA ASN A 7 33.66 18.41 -19.25
C ASN A 7 33.79 19.12 -20.61
N GLY A 8 33.32 18.48 -21.67
CA GLY A 8 33.43 19.03 -23.04
C GLY A 8 34.56 18.45 -23.87
N SER A 9 35.32 17.54 -23.33
CA SER A 9 36.42 16.85 -24.05
C SER A 9 35.97 15.62 -24.85
N GLY A 10 34.71 15.20 -24.71
CA GLY A 10 34.18 13.94 -25.23
C GLY A 10 34.68 12.71 -24.46
N LYS A 11 35.35 12.89 -23.35
CA LYS A 11 35.83 11.82 -22.48
C LYS A 11 35.19 11.89 -21.11
N TYR A 12 34.73 10.75 -20.63
CA TYR A 12 34.14 10.64 -19.32
C TYR A 12 35.19 10.34 -18.25
N GLU A 13 35.34 11.24 -17.29
CA GLU A 13 36.17 11.05 -16.11
C GLU A 13 35.31 10.58 -14.93
N THR A 14 35.77 9.54 -14.21
CA THR A 14 35.06 9.03 -13.04
C THR A 14 35.25 9.99 -11.88
N VAL A 15 34.15 10.52 -11.38
CA VAL A 15 34.09 11.45 -10.24
C VAL A 15 33.63 10.79 -8.96
N TRP A 16 32.99 9.62 -9.07
CA TRP A 16 32.57 8.83 -7.92
C TRP A 16 32.38 7.36 -8.31
N SER A 17 32.76 6.45 -7.40
CA SER A 17 32.47 5.03 -7.59
C SER A 17 32.29 4.32 -6.25
N ARG A 18 31.34 3.40 -6.20
CA ARG A 18 31.09 2.52 -5.05
C ARG A 18 31.14 1.07 -5.50
N LYS A 19 31.99 0.29 -4.88
CA LYS A 19 31.97 -1.17 -5.04
C LYS A 19 30.77 -1.74 -4.26
N PRO A 20 30.13 -2.79 -4.76
CA PRO A 20 29.11 -3.48 -4.00
C PRO A 20 29.69 -3.93 -2.66
N ASN A 21 29.03 -3.55 -1.58
CA ASN A 21 29.33 -4.09 -0.27
C ASN A 21 28.14 -4.97 0.14
N TRP A 22 28.34 -6.26 0.06
CA TRP A 22 27.33 -7.27 0.40
C TRP A 22 26.88 -7.22 1.87
N GLN A 23 27.66 -6.60 2.73
CA GLN A 23 27.35 -6.47 4.16
C GLN A 23 26.53 -5.22 4.48
N THR A 24 26.47 -4.27 3.56
CA THR A 24 25.63 -3.08 3.69
C THR A 24 24.59 -3.20 2.63
N PRO A 25 23.32 -3.47 2.94
CA PRO A 25 22.25 -3.35 1.95
C PRO A 25 22.39 -1.97 1.31
N VAL A 26 22.38 -1.89 -0.02
CA VAL A 26 22.41 -0.63 -0.77
C VAL A 26 21.17 0.20 -0.45
N TYR A 27 20.15 -0.46 0.02
CA TYR A 27 19.05 0.04 0.80
C TYR A 27 19.17 -0.57 2.20
N LYS A 28 19.54 0.19 3.22
CA LYS A 28 18.73 0.05 4.41
C LYS A 28 17.35 0.42 3.90
N ARG A 29 16.57 -0.58 3.52
CA ARG A 29 15.15 -0.42 3.60
C ARG A 29 14.89 -0.09 5.05
N THR A 30 14.80 1.16 5.38
CA THR A 30 14.09 1.63 6.56
C THR A 30 12.65 1.11 6.53
N PHE A 31 12.29 0.58 5.37
CA PHE A 31 11.04 -0.07 5.04
C PHE A 31 10.97 -1.56 5.17
N ALA A 32 11.86 -2.12 5.74
CA ALA A 32 11.35 -3.07 6.61
C ALA A 32 10.71 -2.26 7.79
N ALA A 33 9.84 -1.34 7.49
CA ALA A 33 8.63 -1.25 8.26
C ALA A 33 8.27 -2.70 8.39
N ASP A 34 8.73 -3.23 9.42
CA ASP A 34 8.72 -4.63 9.66
C ASP A 34 7.33 -5.04 9.22
N ARG A 35 7.17 -5.87 8.14
CA ARG A 35 5.85 -6.39 7.77
C ARG A 35 5.19 -7.02 9.00
N SER A 36 6.01 -7.45 9.98
CA SER A 36 5.57 -7.82 11.31
C SER A 36 4.82 -6.71 12.05
N TYR A 37 5.03 -5.46 11.68
CA TYR A 37 4.29 -4.34 12.22
C TYR A 37 2.90 -4.27 11.62
N TYR A 38 2.82 -4.40 10.31
CA TYR A 38 1.60 -4.43 9.54
C TYR A 38 0.71 -5.62 9.88
N PHE A 39 1.32 -6.79 10.12
CA PHE A 39 0.62 -8.03 10.47
C PHE A 39 0.66 -8.39 11.97
N GLY A 40 0.97 -7.45 12.84
CA GLY A 40 0.97 -7.68 14.28
C GLY A 40 2.05 -8.63 14.80
N ARG A 41 3.03 -9.02 13.98
CA ARG A 41 4.13 -9.87 14.41
C ARG A 41 5.06 -9.14 15.35
N LYS A 42 5.32 -9.77 16.50
CA LYS A 42 6.21 -9.40 17.61
C LYS A 42 6.92 -8.05 17.50
N ARG A 43 6.61 -7.14 18.40
CA ARG A 43 7.35 -5.92 18.67
C ARG A 43 8.86 -6.17 18.68
N ARG A 44 9.54 -5.97 17.55
CA ARG A 44 10.97 -5.66 17.60
C ARG A 44 11.06 -4.21 17.98
N LYS A 45 11.89 -3.89 18.99
CA LYS A 45 12.30 -2.51 19.24
C LYS A 45 12.72 -1.91 17.91
N ILE A 46 11.96 -0.93 17.43
CA ILE A 46 12.38 -0.11 16.31
C ILE A 46 13.58 0.67 16.84
N GLU A 47 14.77 0.32 16.39
CA GLU A 47 15.90 1.23 16.54
C GLU A 47 15.50 2.47 15.75
N LYS A 48 15.47 3.64 16.43
CA LYS A 48 15.19 4.91 15.79
C LYS A 48 15.99 4.98 14.50
N ALA A 49 15.27 5.06 13.37
CA ALA A 49 15.92 5.33 12.10
C ALA A 49 16.74 6.60 12.25
N PRO A 50 17.96 6.66 11.71
CA PRO A 50 18.71 7.91 11.71
C PRO A 50 17.84 8.98 11.03
N GLU A 51 17.78 10.17 11.61
CA GLU A 51 16.93 11.31 11.28
C GLU A 51 17.01 11.86 9.83
N VAL A 52 17.45 11.08 8.84
CA VAL A 52 17.93 11.64 7.57
C VAL A 52 17.13 11.24 6.34
N ASN A 53 16.05 10.48 6.39
CA ASN A 53 15.32 10.20 5.15
C ASN A 53 13.81 10.34 5.29
N LEU A 54 13.34 11.56 5.07
CA LEU A 54 11.94 11.91 4.87
C LEU A 54 11.40 11.41 3.52
N ASN A 55 12.23 10.86 2.64
CA ASN A 55 11.83 10.35 1.33
C ASN A 55 12.50 9.00 1.06
N PRO A 56 11.78 7.94 1.31
CA PRO A 56 12.19 6.60 0.95
C PRO A 56 12.44 6.48 -0.56
N GLY A 57 13.43 5.69 -0.92
CA GLY A 57 13.81 5.49 -2.33
C GLY A 57 14.74 6.57 -2.92
N ILE A 58 15.10 7.63 -2.21
CA ILE A 58 16.07 8.61 -2.69
C ILE A 58 17.46 8.31 -2.10
N GLU A 59 18.44 8.05 -2.96
CA GLU A 59 19.84 8.00 -2.58
C GLU A 59 20.54 9.30 -2.94
N TYR A 60 21.12 9.97 -1.92
CA TYR A 60 21.93 11.16 -2.11
C TYR A 60 23.39 10.78 -2.26
N ILE A 61 24.00 11.20 -3.37
CA ILE A 61 25.41 10.98 -3.64
C ILE A 61 26.11 12.34 -3.66
N PHE A 62 26.97 12.56 -2.67
CA PHE A 62 27.79 13.75 -2.62
C PHE A 62 29.12 13.48 -3.35
N LEU A 63 29.42 14.29 -4.33
CA LEU A 63 30.71 14.24 -5.02
C LEU A 63 31.77 14.89 -4.13
N GLU A 64 32.86 14.20 -3.93
CA GLU A 64 33.97 14.68 -3.08
C GLU A 64 34.74 15.86 -3.71
N LYS A 65 34.55 16.09 -4.99
CA LYS A 65 35.19 17.16 -5.76
C LYS A 65 34.20 17.94 -6.57
N ASP A 66 34.37 19.23 -6.63
CA ASP A 66 33.62 20.08 -7.53
C ASP A 66 33.90 19.66 -8.98
N VAL A 67 32.84 19.50 -9.74
CA VAL A 67 32.89 19.23 -11.17
C VAL A 67 32.60 20.53 -11.91
N ALA A 68 33.68 21.24 -12.27
CA ALA A 68 33.54 22.45 -13.06
C ALA A 68 33.20 22.10 -14.52
N ASN A 69 32.23 22.84 -15.09
CA ASN A 69 31.87 22.76 -16.50
C ASN A 69 31.47 21.38 -17.02
N GLY A 70 30.84 20.54 -16.19
CA GLY A 70 30.28 19.28 -16.65
C GLY A 70 29.14 19.51 -17.62
N ILE A 71 29.24 18.95 -18.83
CA ILE A 71 28.20 19.06 -19.88
C ILE A 71 27.40 17.77 -20.04
N ALA A 72 27.92 16.64 -19.58
CA ALA A 72 27.25 15.36 -19.61
C ALA A 72 27.61 14.50 -18.39
N LEU A 73 26.62 13.77 -17.90
CA LEU A 73 26.74 12.84 -16.79
C LEU A 73 26.46 11.41 -17.28
N LYS A 74 27.34 10.48 -16.92
CA LYS A 74 27.14 9.05 -17.15
C LYS A 74 27.09 8.32 -15.84
N ILE A 75 25.99 7.60 -15.59
CA ILE A 75 25.81 6.74 -14.43
C ILE A 75 25.80 5.29 -14.89
N GLU A 76 26.67 4.48 -14.33
CA GLU A 76 26.81 3.07 -14.67
C GLU A 76 26.43 2.21 -13.46
N PHE A 77 25.47 1.31 -13.66
CA PHE A 77 25.02 0.34 -12.68
C PHE A 77 25.40 -1.07 -13.10
N ASN A 78 25.84 -1.90 -12.17
CA ASN A 78 26.03 -3.32 -12.42
C ASN A 78 24.80 -4.09 -11.89
N PHE A 79 23.79 -4.23 -12.72
CA PHE A 79 22.55 -4.92 -12.38
C PHE A 79 22.73 -6.42 -12.16
N ALA A 80 23.79 -7.05 -12.68
CA ALA A 80 24.07 -8.46 -12.43
C ALA A 80 24.35 -8.79 -10.96
N LEU A 81 24.67 -7.77 -10.16
CA LEU A 81 24.96 -7.88 -8.73
C LEU A 81 23.75 -7.55 -7.84
N LEU A 82 22.61 -7.27 -8.42
CA LEU A 82 21.40 -6.88 -7.70
C LEU A 82 20.30 -7.87 -7.96
N HIS A 83 19.63 -8.35 -6.92
CA HIS A 83 18.45 -9.20 -7.06
C HIS A 83 17.20 -8.38 -7.35
N GLY A 84 16.22 -8.99 -8.03
CA GLY A 84 14.94 -8.38 -8.38
C GLY A 84 15.00 -7.42 -9.57
N GLN A 85 13.87 -6.88 -9.98
CA GLN A 85 13.78 -5.84 -10.99
C GLN A 85 14.31 -4.52 -10.44
N LYS A 86 14.92 -3.71 -11.30
CA LYS A 86 15.55 -2.45 -10.92
C LYS A 86 14.99 -1.33 -11.76
N GLN A 87 14.54 -0.28 -11.10
CA GLN A 87 13.99 0.93 -11.70
C GLN A 87 14.73 2.14 -11.16
N ILE A 88 14.93 3.13 -12.02
CA ILE A 88 15.38 4.46 -11.64
C ILE A 88 14.35 5.41 -12.20
N ASP A 89 13.60 6.05 -11.33
CA ASP A 89 12.48 6.90 -11.71
C ASP A 89 12.95 8.28 -12.12
N ALA A 90 13.94 8.83 -11.39
CA ALA A 90 14.50 10.13 -11.72
C ALA A 90 15.97 10.27 -11.26
N ILE A 91 16.69 11.19 -11.89
CA ILE A 91 18.03 11.61 -11.48
C ILE A 91 18.00 13.13 -11.37
N GLY A 92 18.24 13.64 -10.16
CA GLY A 92 18.42 15.07 -9.90
C GLY A 92 19.90 15.43 -9.74
N ILE A 93 20.27 16.63 -10.16
CA ILE A 93 21.61 17.20 -9.94
C ILE A 93 21.43 18.54 -9.25
N SER A 94 22.18 18.75 -8.16
CA SER A 94 22.16 20.00 -7.42
C SER A 94 23.58 20.46 -7.12
N ASN A 95 23.80 21.76 -7.10
CA ASN A 95 25.01 22.40 -6.61
C ASN A 95 24.95 22.73 -5.11
N SER A 96 23.89 22.32 -4.45
CA SER A 96 23.70 22.47 -3.01
C SER A 96 24.15 21.22 -2.28
N ALA A 97 24.80 21.39 -1.12
CA ALA A 97 25.07 20.30 -0.19
C ALA A 97 23.82 19.87 0.60
N LEU A 98 22.73 20.62 0.49
CA LEU A 98 21.46 20.24 1.12
C LEU A 98 20.75 19.19 0.26
N PRO A 99 20.13 18.20 0.90
CA PRO A 99 19.28 17.25 0.19
C PRO A 99 18.22 17.96 -0.67
N ILE A 100 18.02 17.47 -1.88
CA ILE A 100 16.90 17.93 -2.71
C ILE A 100 15.63 17.40 -2.05
N GLN A 101 14.71 18.31 -1.76
CA GLN A 101 13.36 17.95 -1.33
C GLN A 101 12.52 17.77 -2.60
N PRO A 102 12.12 16.57 -2.97
CA PRO A 102 11.24 16.40 -4.12
C PRO A 102 9.88 17.02 -3.83
N THR A 103 9.27 17.55 -4.87
CA THR A 103 7.90 18.05 -4.77
C THR A 103 6.95 16.86 -4.58
N ILE A 104 6.10 16.93 -3.56
CA ILE A 104 5.04 15.97 -3.36
C ILE A 104 3.87 16.35 -4.27
N ASN A 105 3.43 15.42 -5.12
CA ASN A 105 2.25 15.59 -5.95
C ASN A 105 1.01 15.37 -5.09
N GLU A 106 0.47 16.44 -4.52
CA GLU A 106 -0.68 16.37 -3.62
C GLU A 106 -2.01 16.62 -4.33
N ILE A 107 -3.04 15.93 -3.89
CA ILE A 107 -4.41 16.26 -4.27
C ILE A 107 -4.83 17.61 -3.66
N SER A 108 -5.51 18.41 -4.43
CA SER A 108 -6.10 19.66 -3.91
C SER A 108 -7.49 19.36 -3.38
N PHE A 109 -7.65 19.42 -2.10
CA PHE A 109 -8.95 19.28 -1.44
C PHE A 109 -9.69 20.61 -1.38
N SER A 110 -11.01 20.54 -1.38
CA SER A 110 -11.84 21.68 -1.03
C SER A 110 -11.63 22.07 0.45
N ASP A 111 -11.92 23.33 0.82
CA ASP A 111 -11.79 23.83 2.20
C ASP A 111 -12.69 23.10 3.23
N LYS A 112 -13.45 22.11 2.76
CA LYS A 112 -14.41 21.35 3.58
C LYS A 112 -13.81 20.15 4.31
N ILE A 113 -12.53 19.79 4.07
CA ILE A 113 -11.91 18.69 4.81
C ILE A 113 -11.88 19.02 6.30
N GLN A 114 -12.49 18.14 7.08
CA GLN A 114 -12.51 18.20 8.53
C GLN A 114 -11.16 17.77 9.13
N GLU A 115 -10.98 18.01 10.44
CA GLU A 115 -9.81 17.48 11.14
C GLU A 115 -9.90 15.96 11.25
N VAL A 116 -8.73 15.31 11.23
CA VAL A 116 -8.61 13.86 11.40
C VAL A 116 -8.94 13.49 12.85
N GLU A 117 -9.84 12.56 13.01
CA GLU A 117 -10.28 12.06 14.30
C GLU A 117 -9.78 10.64 14.56
N VAL A 118 -9.54 10.32 15.84
CA VAL A 118 -9.26 8.94 16.27
C VAL A 118 -10.57 8.22 16.57
N VAL A 119 -10.76 7.03 15.98
CA VAL A 119 -11.84 6.12 16.39
C VAL A 119 -11.42 5.47 17.71
N PRO A 120 -12.21 5.59 18.80
CA PRO A 120 -11.77 5.19 20.14
C PRO A 120 -11.86 3.66 20.33
N LEU A 121 -10.82 2.94 19.93
CA LEU A 121 -10.68 1.48 20.06
C LEU A 121 -9.65 1.12 21.15
N LYS A 122 -9.94 1.53 22.38
CA LYS A 122 -9.01 1.34 23.51
C LYS A 122 -8.72 -0.16 23.76
N GLY A 123 -7.43 -0.52 23.75
CA GLY A 123 -6.97 -1.88 24.03
C GLY A 123 -6.90 -2.77 22.78
N PHE A 124 -7.20 -2.24 21.60
CA PHE A 124 -7.05 -2.92 20.33
C PHE A 124 -5.88 -2.37 19.53
N TYR A 125 -5.33 -3.19 18.65
CA TYR A 125 -4.33 -2.84 17.63
C TYR A 125 -5.01 -3.00 16.26
N PRO A 126 -5.78 -1.99 15.81
CA PRO A 126 -6.63 -2.13 14.64
C PRO A 126 -5.83 -2.23 13.35
N SER A 127 -6.30 -3.09 12.45
CA SER A 127 -5.86 -3.22 11.06
C SER A 127 -7.06 -3.45 10.15
N SER A 128 -6.89 -3.36 8.83
CA SER A 128 -7.87 -3.68 7.79
C SER A 128 -9.30 -3.17 8.08
N PRO A 129 -9.50 -1.84 8.26
CA PRO A 129 -10.82 -1.30 8.54
C PRO A 129 -11.71 -1.37 7.30
N VAL A 130 -12.95 -1.83 7.47
CA VAL A 130 -13.98 -1.90 6.41
C VAL A 130 -15.32 -1.44 6.98
N ILE A 131 -16.08 -0.67 6.22
CA ILE A 131 -17.46 -0.34 6.56
C ILE A 131 -18.39 -1.22 5.74
N SER A 132 -19.42 -1.80 6.39
CA SER A 132 -20.45 -2.54 5.69
C SER A 132 -21.19 -1.65 4.69
N THR A 133 -21.67 -2.21 3.58
CA THR A 133 -22.33 -1.44 2.52
C THR A 133 -23.59 -0.69 2.99
N ASP A 134 -24.24 -1.13 4.08
CA ASP A 134 -25.34 -0.41 4.72
C ASP A 134 -24.87 0.69 5.72
N GLY A 135 -23.55 0.77 6.00
CA GLY A 135 -22.89 1.71 6.88
C GLY A 135 -23.14 1.55 8.36
N LYS A 136 -23.69 0.45 8.74
CA LYS A 136 -24.05 0.22 10.13
C LYS A 136 -22.96 -0.52 10.92
N LYS A 137 -21.99 -1.11 10.23
CA LYS A 137 -20.93 -1.87 10.87
C LYS A 137 -19.57 -1.31 10.46
N LEU A 138 -18.71 -1.04 11.43
CA LEU A 138 -17.27 -0.91 11.26
C LEU A 138 -16.66 -2.24 11.62
N ILE A 139 -16.00 -2.85 10.67
CA ILE A 139 -15.28 -4.11 10.79
C ILE A 139 -13.80 -3.80 10.78
N PHE A 140 -13.02 -4.41 11.65
CA PHE A 140 -11.57 -4.29 11.66
C PHE A 140 -10.96 -5.56 12.23
N SER A 141 -9.70 -5.78 11.93
CA SER A 141 -8.92 -6.86 12.54
C SER A 141 -8.07 -6.31 13.67
N SER A 142 -7.78 -7.15 14.65
CA SER A 142 -6.85 -6.81 15.73
C SER A 142 -6.09 -8.04 16.18
N LEU A 143 -4.79 -7.87 16.41
CA LEU A 143 -3.98 -8.93 16.95
C LEU A 143 -4.29 -9.16 18.43
N SER A 144 -4.57 -10.42 18.80
CA SER A 144 -4.61 -10.88 20.18
C SER A 144 -3.62 -12.04 20.33
N ASP A 145 -2.70 -11.95 21.29
CA ASP A 145 -1.64 -12.94 21.52
C ASP A 145 -0.85 -13.29 20.24
N GLU A 146 -1.17 -14.38 19.56
CA GLU A 146 -0.49 -14.85 18.34
C GLU A 146 -1.45 -14.91 17.13
N LYS A 147 -2.70 -14.46 17.30
CA LYS A 147 -3.75 -14.57 16.29
C LYS A 147 -4.39 -13.22 16.00
N GLU A 148 -4.56 -12.94 14.73
CA GLU A 148 -5.38 -11.82 14.28
C GLU A 148 -6.85 -12.21 14.25
N GLU A 149 -7.72 -11.40 14.83
CA GLU A 149 -9.15 -11.67 14.99
C GLU A 149 -9.99 -10.51 14.48
N VAL A 150 -11.18 -10.81 13.99
CA VAL A 150 -12.13 -9.84 13.41
C VAL A 150 -13.07 -9.31 14.50
N PHE A 151 -13.22 -8.00 14.56
CA PHE A 151 -14.10 -7.29 15.47
C PHE A 151 -15.10 -6.42 14.70
N ILE A 152 -16.29 -6.26 15.26
CA ILE A 152 -17.36 -5.45 14.70
C ILE A 152 -17.85 -4.43 15.73
N CYS A 153 -17.93 -3.15 15.31
CA CYS A 153 -18.64 -2.10 16.02
C CYS A 153 -19.94 -1.79 15.27
N GLN A 154 -21.04 -1.61 16.01
CA GLN A 154 -22.31 -1.18 15.47
C GLN A 154 -22.43 0.35 15.52
N LYS A 155 -22.99 0.96 14.48
CA LYS A 155 -23.26 2.40 14.45
C LYS A 155 -24.54 2.70 15.21
N GLY A 156 -24.43 3.46 16.29
CA GLY A 156 -25.60 3.91 17.07
C GLY A 156 -26.39 5.01 16.36
N SER A 157 -27.60 5.28 16.84
CA SER A 157 -28.45 6.37 16.31
C SER A 157 -27.83 7.76 16.45
N ASN A 158 -26.86 7.92 17.34
CA ASN A 158 -26.08 9.15 17.53
C ASN A 158 -24.86 9.25 16.58
N GLY A 159 -24.72 8.32 15.62
CA GLY A 159 -23.60 8.25 14.68
C GLY A 159 -22.29 7.71 15.24
N LYS A 160 -22.24 7.37 16.54
CA LYS A 160 -21.04 6.83 17.19
C LYS A 160 -20.98 5.30 17.07
N TRP A 161 -19.76 4.79 17.02
CA TRP A 161 -19.49 3.35 17.04
C TRP A 161 -19.65 2.78 18.45
N SER A 162 -20.21 1.59 18.56
CA SER A 162 -20.27 0.82 19.81
C SER A 162 -18.89 0.33 20.23
N ASN A 163 -18.76 -0.23 21.41
CA ASN A 163 -17.59 -1.04 21.75
C ASN A 163 -17.46 -2.20 20.77
N PRO A 164 -16.21 -2.59 20.41
CA PRO A 164 -15.96 -3.74 19.55
C PRO A 164 -16.46 -5.05 20.14
N THR A 165 -17.05 -5.89 19.31
CA THR A 165 -17.43 -7.25 19.65
C THR A 165 -16.71 -8.19 18.68
N LYS A 166 -16.05 -9.23 19.19
CA LYS A 166 -15.39 -10.23 18.37
C LYS A 166 -16.42 -10.97 17.52
N GLU A 167 -16.09 -11.17 16.24
CA GLU A 167 -16.89 -11.97 15.31
C GLU A 167 -16.25 -13.35 15.14
N GLU A 168 -16.76 -14.31 15.91
CA GLU A 168 -16.17 -15.64 16.00
C GLU A 168 -16.17 -16.39 14.67
N THR A 169 -17.22 -16.22 13.85
CA THR A 169 -17.33 -16.91 12.56
C THR A 169 -16.29 -16.41 11.54
N LEU A 170 -15.94 -15.13 11.59
CA LEU A 170 -14.95 -14.54 10.72
C LEU A 170 -13.52 -14.71 11.26
N SER A 171 -13.36 -15.15 12.51
CA SER A 171 -12.07 -15.32 13.21
C SER A 171 -11.60 -16.78 13.27
N GLN A 172 -11.97 -17.63 12.30
CA GLN A 172 -11.72 -19.08 12.40
C GLN A 172 -10.39 -19.55 11.84
N ASN A 173 -9.68 -18.75 11.03
CA ASN A 173 -8.36 -19.13 10.55
C ASN A 173 -7.34 -19.17 11.71
N SER A 174 -6.29 -19.95 11.56
CA SER A 174 -5.32 -20.21 12.65
C SER A 174 -4.51 -18.97 13.05
N TYR A 175 -4.14 -18.11 12.08
CA TYR A 175 -3.25 -16.99 12.32
C TYR A 175 -3.86 -15.65 11.88
N TYR A 176 -4.23 -15.53 10.62
CA TYR A 176 -4.69 -14.28 10.01
C TYR A 176 -6.19 -14.34 9.73
N ASN A 177 -6.90 -13.30 10.12
CA ASN A 177 -8.32 -13.14 9.83
C ASN A 177 -8.58 -11.64 9.59
N TYR A 178 -8.83 -11.28 8.35
CA TYR A 178 -9.14 -9.90 7.96
C TYR A 178 -10.17 -9.88 6.85
N ILE A 179 -10.87 -8.75 6.75
CA ILE A 179 -11.95 -8.55 5.78
C ILE A 179 -11.51 -7.44 4.84
N GLU A 180 -11.61 -7.70 3.54
CA GLU A 180 -11.28 -6.74 2.49
C GLU A 180 -12.53 -6.11 1.87
N HIS A 181 -13.66 -6.82 1.94
CA HIS A 181 -14.95 -6.33 1.49
C HIS A 181 -16.06 -6.92 2.34
N TYR A 182 -16.99 -6.07 2.79
CA TYR A 182 -18.18 -6.48 3.54
C TYR A 182 -19.43 -5.94 2.86
N GLY A 183 -19.87 -6.66 1.81
CA GLY A 183 -21.03 -6.32 0.99
C GLY A 183 -22.35 -6.92 1.50
N SER A 184 -23.43 -6.54 0.86
CA SER A 184 -24.76 -7.15 1.07
C SER A 184 -24.82 -8.58 0.51
N ASP A 185 -24.11 -8.83 -0.58
CA ASP A 185 -24.20 -10.08 -1.34
C ASP A 185 -23.07 -11.05 -0.98
N PHE A 186 -21.90 -10.53 -0.67
CA PHE A 186 -20.74 -11.33 -0.30
C PHE A 186 -19.75 -10.56 0.59
N ILE A 187 -18.92 -11.33 1.28
CA ILE A 187 -17.75 -10.84 2.02
C ILE A 187 -16.51 -11.45 1.36
N LEU A 188 -15.47 -10.63 1.14
CA LEU A 188 -14.14 -11.10 0.80
C LEU A 188 -13.32 -11.17 2.09
N LYS A 189 -12.97 -12.38 2.50
CA LYS A 189 -12.18 -12.64 3.70
C LYS A 189 -10.79 -13.14 3.29
N GLY A 190 -9.75 -12.58 3.91
CA GLY A 190 -8.37 -12.99 3.74
C GLY A 190 -7.83 -13.84 4.90
N GLY A 191 -6.55 -14.17 4.82
CA GLY A 191 -5.83 -14.89 5.86
C GLY A 191 -5.93 -16.42 5.79
N ILE A 192 -6.43 -16.98 4.69
CA ILE A 192 -6.41 -18.42 4.44
C ILE A 192 -5.02 -18.79 3.90
N GLY A 193 -4.43 -19.86 4.44
CA GLY A 193 -3.20 -20.40 3.86
C GLY A 193 -3.40 -20.89 2.42
N TYR A 194 -2.40 -20.72 1.58
CA TYR A 194 -2.39 -21.26 0.23
C TYR A 194 -1.10 -22.02 -0.05
N ASP A 195 -1.18 -22.99 -0.96
CA ASP A 195 -0.01 -23.72 -1.43
C ASP A 195 0.56 -23.03 -2.67
N LYS A 196 1.84 -22.71 -2.65
CA LYS A 196 2.53 -22.01 -3.75
C LYS A 196 2.37 -22.79 -5.07
N GLY A 197 1.98 -22.07 -6.12
CA GLY A 197 1.79 -22.64 -7.46
C GLY A 197 0.41 -23.27 -7.68
N THR A 198 -0.52 -23.16 -6.75
CA THR A 198 -1.93 -23.56 -6.95
C THR A 198 -2.72 -22.46 -7.63
N GLN A 199 -3.98 -22.75 -8.01
CA GLN A 199 -4.93 -21.74 -8.48
C GLN A 199 -5.71 -21.08 -7.33
N GLU A 200 -5.41 -21.45 -6.11
CA GLU A 200 -6.02 -20.87 -4.92
C GLU A 200 -5.24 -19.64 -4.48
N SER A 201 -5.89 -18.78 -3.73
CA SER A 201 -5.30 -17.59 -3.12
C SER A 201 -5.51 -17.63 -1.61
N GLY A 202 -4.98 -16.65 -0.90
CA GLY A 202 -5.22 -16.48 0.53
C GLY A 202 -6.62 -15.99 0.89
N TYR A 203 -7.58 -16.01 -0.05
CA TYR A 203 -8.92 -15.43 0.10
C TYR A 203 -10.03 -16.42 -0.08
N GLU A 204 -11.17 -16.15 0.56
CA GLU A 204 -12.45 -16.83 0.32
C GLU A 204 -13.60 -15.85 0.15
N ILE A 205 -14.61 -16.27 -0.59
CA ILE A 205 -15.89 -15.58 -0.69
C ILE A 205 -16.85 -16.22 0.31
N LEU A 206 -17.45 -15.39 1.16
CA LEU A 206 -18.52 -15.79 2.07
C LEU A 206 -19.82 -15.15 1.58
N LYS A 207 -20.88 -15.94 1.46
CA LYS A 207 -22.25 -15.42 1.24
C LYS A 207 -22.98 -15.30 2.55
N LEU A 208 -23.62 -14.16 2.76
CA LEU A 208 -24.50 -13.96 3.91
C LEU A 208 -25.88 -14.59 3.62
N GLN A 209 -26.27 -15.56 4.42
CA GLN A 209 -27.57 -16.22 4.34
C GLN A 209 -28.22 -16.23 5.74
N SER A 210 -29.32 -15.50 5.88
CA SER A 210 -30.10 -15.49 7.13
C SER A 210 -29.24 -15.31 8.40
N GLU A 211 -28.33 -14.32 8.38
CA GLU A 211 -27.39 -13.98 9.46
C GLU A 211 -26.21 -14.97 9.65
N HIS A 212 -26.09 -15.97 8.79
CA HIS A 212 -24.95 -16.89 8.80
C HIS A 212 -24.05 -16.70 7.58
N TYR A 213 -22.75 -16.89 7.75
CA TYR A 213 -21.77 -16.83 6.67
C TYR A 213 -21.58 -18.23 6.08
N GLN A 214 -21.80 -18.37 4.78
CA GLN A 214 -21.55 -19.62 4.07
C GLN A 214 -20.34 -19.44 3.13
N SER A 215 -19.26 -20.18 3.40
CA SER A 215 -18.11 -20.22 2.52
C SER A 215 -18.46 -20.76 1.15
N GLN A 216 -18.01 -20.09 0.12
CA GLN A 216 -18.07 -20.54 -1.28
C GLN A 216 -16.74 -21.21 -1.68
N GLY A 217 -15.87 -21.43 -0.72
CA GLY A 217 -14.51 -21.94 -0.93
C GLY A 217 -13.49 -20.88 -1.28
N ALA A 218 -12.25 -21.32 -1.44
CA ALA A 218 -11.13 -20.46 -1.76
C ALA A 218 -11.30 -19.77 -3.11
N LEU A 219 -10.91 -18.50 -3.17
CA LEU A 219 -10.91 -17.73 -4.39
C LEU A 219 -9.84 -18.27 -5.34
N LYS A 220 -10.24 -18.74 -6.52
CA LYS A 220 -9.35 -19.35 -7.52
C LYS A 220 -8.84 -18.30 -8.50
N ILE A 221 -7.51 -18.14 -8.54
CA ILE A 221 -6.81 -17.24 -9.45
C ILE A 221 -5.82 -18.06 -10.28
N ALA A 222 -5.84 -17.90 -11.60
CA ALA A 222 -4.99 -18.67 -12.48
C ALA A 222 -3.50 -18.40 -12.21
N ALA A 223 -2.73 -19.46 -11.94
CA ALA A 223 -1.30 -19.41 -11.63
C ALA A 223 -0.94 -18.40 -10.53
N TYR A 224 -1.75 -18.35 -9.48
CA TYR A 224 -1.47 -17.49 -8.34
C TYR A 224 -0.10 -17.82 -7.73
N ASN A 225 0.67 -16.77 -7.47
CA ASN A 225 1.90 -16.84 -6.73
C ASN A 225 2.11 -15.54 -5.97
N ASN A 226 2.50 -15.64 -4.71
CA ASN A 226 2.88 -14.52 -3.87
C ASN A 226 4.06 -14.97 -3.00
N TYR A 227 5.10 -14.17 -2.91
CA TYR A 227 6.25 -14.48 -2.04
C TYR A 227 5.97 -14.19 -0.58
N ASP A 228 4.94 -13.40 -0.31
CA ASP A 228 4.47 -13.11 1.05
C ASP A 228 3.43 -14.11 1.53
N GLU A 229 3.29 -14.24 2.85
CA GLU A 229 2.28 -15.08 3.48
C GLU A 229 0.86 -14.54 3.34
N THR A 230 0.74 -13.23 3.20
CA THR A 230 -0.52 -12.50 3.09
C THR A 230 -0.43 -11.45 1.99
N SER A 231 -1.55 -10.91 1.61
CA SER A 231 -1.68 -9.77 0.70
C SER A 231 -2.91 -8.98 1.07
N GLU A 232 -3.02 -7.78 0.55
CA GLU A 232 -4.24 -6.97 0.65
C GLU A 232 -4.96 -7.00 -0.69
N ALA A 233 -6.28 -6.91 -0.64
CA ALA A 233 -7.11 -7.00 -1.82
C ALA A 233 -8.23 -5.96 -1.82
N THR A 234 -8.67 -5.62 -3.02
CA THR A 234 -9.96 -4.98 -3.24
C THR A 234 -10.67 -5.66 -4.38
N ILE A 235 -12.00 -5.64 -4.33
CA ILE A 235 -12.85 -6.24 -5.34
C ILE A 235 -13.91 -5.24 -5.78
N SER A 236 -14.17 -5.16 -7.09
CA SER A 236 -15.27 -4.34 -7.59
C SER A 236 -16.61 -4.78 -7.00
N SER A 237 -17.56 -3.86 -6.88
CA SER A 237 -18.86 -4.13 -6.27
C SER A 237 -19.65 -5.26 -6.96
N ASP A 238 -19.41 -5.48 -8.26
CA ASP A 238 -19.99 -6.58 -9.05
C ASP A 238 -19.15 -7.87 -8.99
N GLY A 239 -18.00 -7.83 -8.30
CA GLY A 239 -17.09 -8.96 -8.17
C GLY A 239 -16.35 -9.34 -9.45
N THR A 240 -16.35 -8.50 -10.49
CA THR A 240 -15.71 -8.84 -11.79
C THR A 240 -14.22 -8.51 -11.85
N ILE A 241 -13.78 -7.54 -11.06
CA ILE A 241 -12.37 -7.11 -10.97
C ILE A 241 -11.85 -7.36 -9.56
N LEU A 242 -10.71 -8.01 -9.48
CA LEU A 242 -9.94 -8.22 -8.26
C LEU A 242 -8.62 -7.50 -8.40
N ILE A 243 -8.22 -6.72 -7.40
CA ILE A 243 -6.89 -6.07 -7.33
C ILE A 243 -6.20 -6.56 -6.06
N LEU A 244 -4.93 -6.89 -6.17
CA LEU A 244 -4.09 -7.42 -5.10
C LEU A 244 -2.78 -6.65 -5.02
N GLY A 245 -2.29 -6.38 -3.80
CA GLY A 245 -0.91 -5.99 -3.51
C GLY A 245 -0.10 -7.25 -3.22
N ILE A 246 0.79 -7.65 -4.13
CA ILE A 246 1.57 -8.90 -4.02
C ILE A 246 2.99 -8.75 -4.54
N GLU A 247 3.89 -9.61 -4.05
CA GLU A 247 5.25 -9.75 -4.57
C GLU A 247 5.37 -11.04 -5.40
N THR A 248 5.82 -10.90 -6.65
CA THR A 248 6.04 -12.01 -7.59
C THR A 248 7.36 -11.83 -8.34
N ASP A 249 7.70 -12.78 -9.24
CA ASP A 249 8.85 -12.64 -10.14
C ASP A 249 8.73 -11.44 -11.11
N PHE A 250 7.54 -10.88 -11.27
CA PHE A 250 7.23 -9.82 -12.24
C PHE A 250 6.96 -8.45 -11.62
N THR A 251 7.18 -8.30 -10.31
CA THR A 251 7.07 -7.01 -9.63
C THR A 251 8.20 -6.06 -10.02
N HIS A 252 7.91 -4.77 -10.03
CA HIS A 252 8.90 -3.72 -10.29
C HIS A 252 9.77 -3.45 -9.07
N GLY A 253 9.19 -3.53 -7.89
CA GLY A 253 9.85 -3.28 -6.62
C GLY A 253 9.78 -4.46 -5.64
N GLY A 254 9.15 -4.24 -4.54
CA GLY A 254 8.71 -5.25 -3.59
C GLY A 254 7.31 -5.74 -3.94
N SER A 255 6.27 -5.35 -3.21
CA SER A 255 4.88 -5.59 -3.61
C SER A 255 4.44 -4.59 -4.67
N ASP A 256 3.73 -5.07 -5.68
CA ASP A 256 3.08 -4.27 -6.71
C ASP A 256 1.58 -4.52 -6.71
N LEU A 257 0.81 -3.57 -7.24
CA LEU A 257 -0.61 -3.74 -7.52
C LEU A 257 -0.82 -4.53 -8.81
N TYR A 258 -1.59 -5.61 -8.71
CA TYR A 258 -2.00 -6.47 -9.81
C TYR A 258 -3.51 -6.55 -9.90
N PHE A 259 -4.05 -6.67 -11.09
CA PHE A 259 -5.47 -6.93 -11.29
C PHE A 259 -5.73 -8.27 -11.97
N SER A 260 -6.90 -8.82 -11.75
CA SER A 260 -7.44 -9.96 -12.47
C SER A 260 -8.92 -9.77 -12.78
N LYS A 261 -9.37 -10.35 -13.90
CA LYS A 261 -10.77 -10.33 -14.34
C LYS A 261 -11.41 -11.69 -14.08
N LYS A 262 -12.64 -11.66 -13.57
CA LYS A 262 -13.45 -12.86 -13.37
C LYS A 262 -13.84 -13.45 -14.71
N LYS A 263 -13.76 -14.78 -14.83
CA LYS A 263 -14.18 -15.56 -15.98
C LYS A 263 -15.62 -16.04 -15.83
N GLU A 264 -16.19 -16.56 -16.91
CA GLU A 264 -17.53 -17.15 -16.92
C GLU A 264 -17.69 -18.34 -15.96
N ASP A 265 -16.60 -19.10 -15.71
CA ASP A 265 -16.58 -20.23 -14.77
C ASP A 265 -16.49 -19.79 -13.29
N GLY A 266 -16.46 -18.47 -13.03
CA GLY A 266 -16.39 -17.89 -11.70
C GLY A 266 -14.97 -17.78 -11.12
N THR A 267 -13.95 -18.32 -11.79
CA THR A 267 -12.54 -18.16 -11.41
C THR A 267 -11.98 -16.83 -11.92
N TYR A 268 -10.84 -16.40 -11.39
CA TYR A 268 -10.12 -15.23 -11.89
C TYR A 268 -9.01 -15.64 -12.85
N GLY A 269 -8.78 -14.78 -13.84
CA GLY A 269 -7.71 -14.96 -14.82
C GLY A 269 -6.31 -14.80 -14.23
N PHE A 270 -5.30 -14.75 -15.11
CA PHE A 270 -3.94 -14.44 -14.70
C PHE A 270 -3.88 -13.02 -14.11
N LEU A 271 -3.10 -12.87 -13.05
CA LEU A 271 -2.76 -11.57 -12.49
C LEU A 271 -1.93 -10.77 -13.50
N GLN A 272 -2.28 -9.52 -13.70
CA GLN A 272 -1.60 -8.60 -14.58
C GLN A 272 -1.16 -7.38 -13.78
N ASN A 273 0.13 -7.05 -13.89
CA ASN A 273 0.70 -5.87 -13.26
C ASN A 273 0.00 -4.60 -13.78
N MET A 274 -0.36 -3.69 -12.88
CA MET A 274 -1.09 -2.46 -13.22
C MET A 274 -0.23 -1.39 -13.89
N GLY A 275 1.07 -1.65 -14.02
CA GLY A 275 1.99 -0.81 -14.77
C GLY A 275 2.78 0.19 -13.93
N LYS A 276 3.79 0.79 -14.57
CA LYS A 276 4.83 1.60 -13.91
C LYS A 276 4.36 2.95 -13.39
N MET A 277 3.17 3.41 -13.81
CA MET A 277 2.66 4.69 -13.34
C MET A 277 2.14 4.58 -11.90
N ILE A 278 1.57 3.42 -11.55
CA ILE A 278 1.01 3.17 -10.23
C ILE A 278 1.93 2.31 -9.36
N ASN A 279 2.78 1.47 -9.99
CA ASN A 279 3.76 0.63 -9.31
C ASN A 279 5.16 1.23 -9.47
N SER A 280 5.82 1.45 -8.35
CA SER A 280 7.15 2.05 -8.26
C SER A 280 8.26 0.98 -8.15
N ALA A 281 9.45 1.39 -7.74
CA ALA A 281 10.54 0.48 -7.38
C ALA A 281 10.51 0.06 -5.90
N ALA A 282 9.48 0.42 -5.17
CA ALA A 282 9.29 0.10 -3.75
C ALA A 282 8.05 -0.78 -3.55
N ASP A 283 7.23 -0.52 -2.55
CA ASP A 283 6.08 -1.35 -2.23
C ASP A 283 4.78 -0.56 -2.46
N GLU A 284 3.87 -1.12 -3.22
CA GLU A 284 2.49 -0.66 -3.38
C GLU A 284 1.54 -1.73 -2.87
N GLY A 285 0.61 -1.34 -2.01
CA GLY A 285 -0.35 -2.26 -1.39
C GLY A 285 -1.59 -1.58 -0.86
N MET A 286 -2.38 -2.34 -0.10
CA MET A 286 -3.55 -1.83 0.63
C MET A 286 -4.56 -1.10 -0.27
N PRO A 287 -4.91 -1.69 -1.43
CA PRO A 287 -5.76 -1.00 -2.38
C PRO A 287 -7.22 -0.97 -1.97
N GLN A 288 -7.91 0.11 -2.27
CA GLN A 288 -9.37 0.16 -2.36
C GLN A 288 -9.78 0.74 -3.70
N LEU A 289 -10.44 -0.08 -4.51
CA LEU A 289 -11.12 0.36 -5.73
C LEU A 289 -12.49 0.94 -5.35
N LEU A 290 -12.76 2.19 -5.74
CA LEU A 290 -14.04 2.82 -5.46
C LEU A 290 -15.13 2.36 -6.43
N SER A 291 -16.39 2.67 -6.10
CA SER A 291 -17.57 2.16 -6.82
C SER A 291 -17.64 2.60 -8.29
N ASP A 292 -16.92 3.63 -8.68
CA ASP A 292 -16.82 4.09 -10.06
C ASP A 292 -15.95 3.19 -10.95
N ASN A 293 -15.26 2.20 -10.37
CA ASN A 293 -14.26 1.35 -11.03
C ASN A 293 -13.16 2.14 -11.76
N LYS A 294 -12.93 3.38 -11.36
CA LYS A 294 -11.92 4.29 -11.93
C LYS A 294 -10.97 4.83 -10.88
N THR A 295 -11.46 5.11 -9.69
CA THR A 295 -10.67 5.67 -8.60
C THR A 295 -10.12 4.56 -7.73
N ILE A 296 -8.82 4.55 -7.49
CA ILE A 296 -8.16 3.67 -6.53
C ILE A 296 -7.46 4.49 -5.46
N VAL A 297 -7.68 4.14 -4.21
CA VAL A 297 -6.92 4.65 -3.05
C VAL A 297 -6.02 3.51 -2.59
N PHE A 298 -4.77 3.79 -2.32
CA PHE A 298 -3.78 2.76 -1.96
C PHE A 298 -2.67 3.37 -1.13
N SER A 299 -1.83 2.55 -0.53
CA SER A 299 -0.67 3.01 0.22
C SER A 299 0.62 2.54 -0.41
N THR A 300 1.62 3.39 -0.36
CA THR A 300 2.94 3.11 -0.92
C THR A 300 4.03 3.89 -0.20
N ASN A 301 5.22 3.37 -0.25
CA ASN A 301 6.44 4.02 0.18
C ASN A 301 7.36 4.37 -1.00
N GLY A 302 6.85 4.30 -2.22
CA GLY A 302 7.66 4.44 -3.45
C GLY A 302 7.61 5.80 -4.11
N PHE A 303 6.65 6.66 -3.74
CA PHE A 303 6.56 8.02 -4.27
C PHE A 303 7.00 9.05 -3.23
N SER A 304 7.22 10.30 -3.69
CA SER A 304 7.53 11.40 -2.78
C SER A 304 6.38 11.64 -1.82
N GLY A 305 6.64 11.53 -0.53
CA GLY A 305 5.64 11.59 0.52
C GLY A 305 6.16 12.19 1.83
N TYR A 306 5.41 11.97 2.88
CA TYR A 306 5.68 12.53 4.21
C TYR A 306 6.37 11.54 5.14
N GLY A 307 6.11 10.23 4.97
CA GLY A 307 6.54 9.22 5.93
C GLY A 307 7.01 7.89 5.33
N GLU A 308 6.82 6.84 6.10
CA GLU A 308 7.19 5.48 5.71
C GLU A 308 6.28 4.98 4.59
N TYR A 309 4.99 4.93 4.85
CA TYR A 309 3.94 4.68 3.88
C TYR A 309 2.95 5.83 3.94
N ASP A 310 2.58 6.32 2.78
CA ASP A 310 1.57 7.36 2.63
C ASP A 310 0.40 6.84 1.80
N ILE A 311 -0.75 7.45 2.00
CA ILE A 311 -1.98 7.16 1.24
C ILE A 311 -2.02 8.05 0.00
N TYR A 312 -2.29 7.42 -1.14
CA TYR A 312 -2.38 8.07 -2.45
C TYR A 312 -3.70 7.73 -3.13
N VAL A 313 -4.06 8.55 -4.11
CA VAL A 313 -5.15 8.30 -5.03
C VAL A 313 -4.65 8.32 -6.47
N SER A 314 -5.14 7.42 -7.31
CA SER A 314 -4.90 7.41 -8.75
C SER A 314 -6.18 7.08 -9.51
N TYR A 315 -6.20 7.44 -10.80
CA TYR A 315 -7.39 7.34 -11.65
C TYR A 315 -7.09 6.50 -12.87
N ARG A 316 -7.93 5.50 -13.12
CA ARG A 316 -7.85 4.66 -14.32
C ARG A 316 -8.19 5.48 -15.56
N LEU A 317 -7.32 5.45 -16.56
CA LEU A 317 -7.44 6.27 -17.76
C LEU A 317 -8.09 5.53 -18.94
N ASP A 318 -8.07 4.20 -18.94
CA ASP A 318 -8.66 3.37 -19.98
C ASP A 318 -9.13 2.00 -19.49
N GLU A 319 -9.68 1.18 -20.38
CA GLU A 319 -10.22 -0.14 -20.06
C GLU A 319 -9.17 -1.26 -19.97
N THR A 320 -7.89 -0.94 -20.16
CA THR A 320 -6.80 -1.93 -20.06
C THR A 320 -6.43 -2.27 -18.63
N TRP A 321 -6.76 -1.42 -17.66
CA TRP A 321 -6.34 -1.49 -16.26
C TRP A 321 -4.83 -1.34 -16.04
N LYS A 322 -4.09 -0.94 -17.06
CA LYS A 322 -2.63 -0.73 -17.04
C LYS A 322 -2.21 0.73 -17.20
N ASN A 323 -3.18 1.58 -17.46
CA ASN A 323 -2.94 2.99 -17.69
C ASN A 323 -3.68 3.81 -16.61
N TRP A 324 -2.91 4.37 -15.70
CA TRP A 324 -3.35 5.11 -14.54
C TRP A 324 -2.79 6.52 -14.56
N SER A 325 -3.44 7.44 -13.89
CA SER A 325 -2.90 8.77 -13.67
C SER A 325 -1.68 8.70 -12.74
N GLU A 326 -0.84 9.72 -12.79
CA GLU A 326 0.18 9.89 -11.75
C GLU A 326 -0.49 9.91 -10.38
N PRO A 327 -0.03 9.09 -9.40
CA PRO A 327 -0.58 9.07 -8.06
C PRO A 327 -0.46 10.42 -7.36
N GLN A 328 -1.52 10.81 -6.66
CA GLN A 328 -1.56 12.03 -5.86
C GLN A 328 -1.62 11.67 -4.39
N ASN A 329 -0.67 12.20 -3.61
CA ASN A 329 -0.62 12.06 -2.16
C ASN A 329 -1.83 12.74 -1.52
N LEU A 330 -2.47 12.13 -0.53
CA LEU A 330 -3.62 12.73 0.16
C LEU A 330 -3.25 13.90 1.10
N GLY A 331 -1.97 14.26 1.14
CA GLY A 331 -1.47 15.46 1.78
C GLY A 331 -1.29 15.34 3.29
N LYS A 332 -0.61 16.34 3.83
CA LYS A 332 -0.13 16.42 5.21
C LYS A 332 -1.21 16.31 6.31
N LYS A 333 -2.47 16.54 5.98
CA LYS A 333 -3.57 16.36 6.96
C LYS A 333 -3.86 14.90 7.24
N ILE A 334 -3.58 14.03 6.29
CA ILE A 334 -3.86 12.59 6.34
C ILE A 334 -2.56 11.83 6.60
N ASN A 335 -1.55 12.10 5.80
CA ASN A 335 -0.27 11.45 5.87
C ASN A 335 0.67 12.12 6.88
N SER A 336 1.40 11.31 7.63
CA SER A 336 2.33 11.71 8.71
C SER A 336 3.77 11.34 8.38
N ASN A 337 4.68 11.49 9.34
CA ASN A 337 6.06 11.04 9.19
C ASN A 337 6.26 9.53 9.44
N ASP A 338 5.24 8.85 9.90
CA ASP A 338 5.24 7.42 10.19
C ASP A 338 4.43 6.65 9.13
N PHE A 339 3.91 5.49 9.48
CA PHE A 339 3.08 4.67 8.61
C PHE A 339 1.64 5.20 8.57
N ASP A 340 1.16 5.47 7.36
CA ASP A 340 -0.25 5.75 7.06
C ASP A 340 -0.72 4.78 5.97
N GLY A 341 -1.68 3.92 6.29
CA GLY A 341 -2.09 2.86 5.37
C GLY A 341 -3.44 2.25 5.64
N LEU A 342 -3.77 1.18 4.89
CA LEU A 342 -5.04 0.48 4.96
C LEU A 342 -6.24 1.42 4.78
N PRO A 343 -6.25 2.24 3.73
CA PRO A 343 -7.34 3.18 3.51
C PRO A 343 -8.64 2.45 3.18
N PHE A 344 -9.73 2.91 3.76
CA PHE A 344 -11.09 2.55 3.38
C PHE A 344 -11.96 3.80 3.30
N TYR A 345 -12.39 4.16 2.10
CA TYR A 345 -13.29 5.29 1.89
C TYR A 345 -14.74 4.82 1.83
N ASP A 346 -15.53 5.22 2.82
CA ASP A 346 -16.99 5.04 2.81
C ASP A 346 -17.63 6.15 1.98
N GLU A 347 -17.97 5.85 0.73
CA GLU A 347 -18.52 6.79 -0.23
C GLU A 347 -19.89 7.36 0.18
N ARG A 348 -20.62 6.68 1.06
CA ARG A 348 -21.93 7.10 1.52
C ARG A 348 -21.86 8.18 2.59
N ASP A 349 -20.95 7.99 3.57
CA ASP A 349 -20.74 8.94 4.64
C ASP A 349 -19.61 9.94 4.32
N GLU A 350 -19.00 9.80 3.12
CA GLU A 350 -17.86 10.60 2.66
C GLU A 350 -16.71 10.59 3.67
N LYS A 351 -16.40 9.42 4.23
CA LYS A 351 -15.37 9.25 5.24
C LYS A 351 -14.27 8.30 4.80
N LEU A 352 -13.04 8.77 4.91
CA LEU A 352 -11.86 7.93 4.83
C LEU A 352 -11.52 7.40 6.22
N TYR A 353 -11.43 6.08 6.35
CA TYR A 353 -10.87 5.37 7.49
C TYR A 353 -9.49 4.86 7.10
N PHE A 354 -8.53 4.93 8.02
CA PHE A 354 -7.18 4.45 7.75
C PHE A 354 -6.43 4.16 9.04
N ILE A 355 -5.35 3.39 8.94
CA ILE A 355 -4.47 3.12 10.06
C ILE A 355 -3.29 4.07 10.00
N GLN A 356 -3.04 4.74 11.11
CA GLN A 356 -1.84 5.52 11.35
C GLN A 356 -1.05 4.91 12.49
N ALA A 357 0.23 4.68 12.31
CA ALA A 357 1.12 4.28 13.39
C ALA A 357 1.84 5.51 13.95
N ILE A 358 1.82 5.67 15.24
CA ILE A 358 2.50 6.75 15.96
C ILE A 358 3.33 6.10 17.07
N ASP A 359 4.64 6.32 17.08
CA ASP A 359 5.55 5.72 18.07
C ASP A 359 5.35 4.20 18.25
N GLY A 360 5.02 3.50 17.18
CA GLY A 360 4.80 2.08 17.20
C GLY A 360 3.40 1.64 17.68
N ILE A 361 2.46 2.53 17.85
CA ILE A 361 1.07 2.22 18.21
C ILE A 361 0.16 2.52 17.02
N GLN A 362 -0.65 1.54 16.64
CA GLN A 362 -1.65 1.69 15.57
C GLN A 362 -2.92 2.34 16.08
N TYR A 363 -3.38 3.32 15.34
CA TYR A 363 -4.64 4.02 15.58
C TYR A 363 -5.51 3.94 14.33
N LEU A 364 -6.77 3.58 14.51
CA LEU A 364 -7.76 3.80 13.46
C LEU A 364 -8.16 5.26 13.45
N LYS A 365 -7.92 5.90 12.34
CA LYS A 365 -8.28 7.31 12.08
C LYS A 365 -9.47 7.40 11.16
N GLN A 366 -10.16 8.52 11.23
CA GLN A 366 -11.21 8.87 10.26
C GLN A 366 -11.14 10.36 9.91
N VAL A 367 -11.50 10.67 8.67
CA VAL A 367 -11.60 12.07 8.20
C VAL A 367 -12.70 12.16 7.15
N THR A 368 -13.45 13.27 7.15
CA THR A 368 -14.46 13.51 6.12
C THR A 368 -13.80 14.14 4.90
N ILE A 369 -13.95 13.48 3.74
CA ILE A 369 -13.47 13.94 2.44
C ILE A 369 -14.67 13.95 1.50
N PRO A 370 -15.06 15.11 0.93
CA PRO A 370 -16.13 15.13 -0.06
C PRO A 370 -15.83 14.19 -1.23
N LYS A 371 -16.82 13.44 -1.66
CA LYS A 371 -16.70 12.50 -2.79
C LYS A 371 -16.19 13.19 -4.06
N SER A 372 -16.61 14.44 -4.28
CA SER A 372 -16.15 15.27 -5.40
C SER A 372 -14.66 15.59 -5.38
N ASP A 373 -14.02 15.54 -4.21
CA ASP A 373 -12.59 15.80 -4.07
C ASP A 373 -11.75 14.56 -4.37
N LEU A 374 -12.30 13.39 -4.05
CA LEU A 374 -11.58 12.12 -4.20
C LEU A 374 -11.87 11.44 -5.55
N MET A 375 -13.12 11.49 -6.02
CA MET A 375 -13.53 10.85 -7.27
C MET A 375 -13.67 11.91 -8.37
N LYS A 376 -12.95 11.72 -9.49
CA LYS A 376 -13.05 12.61 -10.66
C LYS A 376 -14.11 12.09 -11.62
N ASN A 377 -15.04 12.97 -12.01
CA ASN A 377 -16.07 12.69 -13.02
C ASN A 377 -15.47 12.44 -14.41
#